data_9775d34430417643b19c9a4b1581e425
#
_entry.id   9775d34430417643b19c9a4b1581e425
#
_cell.length_a   1.000
_cell.length_b   1.000
_cell.length_c   1.000
_cell.angle_alpha   90.00
_cell.angle_beta   90.00
_cell.angle_gamma   90.00
#
_symmetry.space_group_name_H-M   'P 1'
#
loop_
_entity.id
_entity.type
_entity.pdbx_description
1 polymer ?
#
loop_
_entity_poly.entity_id
_entity_poly.type
_entity_poly.pdbx_seq_one_letter_code
_entity_poly.pdbx_strand_id
1 'polypeptide(L)'
;MKDDTPRIPWLIALVPFAVLVVLQVLVIKQFGSDAIDGASQTALLFSAAVAVAIAMVGYKVSWKTINGAIGDNIKTIGPAVLILFLIGAISGSWMMSGVVPTMIYYGMKVITPSLFLFMACLICALVSLITGSSWTTVATVGIALIGIGTAHGFAVGWTAGAIISGAYFGDKISPLSDTTVLASSVGEVPLFKHIRYMLITTVPSFTIALIIFLVVSLNHSAASGTQAASFAEGLQNSFVISPWLLLVPLFTAVLIALRLPAAVILFLSALVAGIVMLVAQPDIVTQLGEGSRFRGLMLTYYSSTSIDTGNEALSALVQTRGMKGMLSTVFLIFCASAFGGALTGGGMMKSITGALARGISGRKSLVTTTVGTGLFANMATGDQYLSIVLTGNIYKQLYKDMGFEGRLLSRSTEDSATVTSVLVPWNTCGMTQSMVLKVPTLEYLPYCFFNLISPLMSITIAFIGYKIFRRTDNEETDHS
;
A
#
# COMPACT_ATOMS: atom_id res chain seq x y z
N MET A 1 10.92 32.67 3.59
CA MET A 1 9.60 33.13 3.12
C MET A 1 8.73 33.37 4.35
N LYS A 2 8.22 34.60 4.56
CA LYS A 2 7.25 34.88 5.63
C LYS A 2 6.00 34.01 5.37
N ASP A 3 5.59 33.33 6.42
CA ASP A 3 4.48 32.39 6.42
C ASP A 3 3.17 33.20 6.52
N ASP A 4 2.73 33.76 5.39
CA ASP A 4 1.55 34.65 5.28
C ASP A 4 0.22 33.84 5.17
N THR A 5 0.22 32.55 5.52
CA THR A 5 -1.02 31.77 5.52
C THR A 5 -1.93 32.19 6.67
N PRO A 6 -3.16 32.63 6.41
CA PRO A 6 -4.08 33.08 7.45
C PRO A 6 -4.40 31.92 8.41
N ARG A 7 -4.56 32.25 9.71
CA ARG A 7 -4.92 31.25 10.73
C ARG A 7 -6.39 30.89 10.61
N ILE A 8 -6.70 29.81 9.91
CA ILE A 8 -8.04 29.24 9.85
C ILE A 8 -8.34 28.52 11.19
N PRO A 9 -9.48 28.75 11.87
CA PRO A 9 -9.87 27.94 13.02
C PRO A 9 -9.91 26.47 12.66
N TRP A 10 -9.35 25.62 13.52
CA TRP A 10 -9.22 24.19 13.24
C TRP A 10 -10.55 23.48 12.99
N LEU A 11 -11.63 23.92 13.63
CA LEU A 11 -12.99 23.39 13.38
C LEU A 11 -13.46 23.66 11.95
N ILE A 12 -13.16 24.88 11.42
CA ILE A 12 -13.49 25.22 10.02
C ILE A 12 -12.59 24.47 9.06
N ALA A 13 -11.32 24.27 9.42
CA ALA A 13 -10.37 23.52 8.64
C ALA A 13 -10.74 22.02 8.52
N LEU A 14 -11.51 21.46 9.47
CA LEU A 14 -12.03 20.10 9.40
C LEU A 14 -13.25 19.93 8.46
N VAL A 15 -13.94 21.03 8.09
CA VAL A 15 -15.16 20.94 7.28
C VAL A 15 -14.95 20.20 5.95
N PRO A 16 -13.93 20.50 5.12
CA PRO A 16 -13.71 19.76 3.87
C PRO A 16 -13.45 18.28 4.08
N PHE A 17 -12.78 17.92 5.17
CA PHE A 17 -12.54 16.53 5.54
C PHE A 17 -13.84 15.84 5.99
N ALA A 18 -14.68 16.50 6.77
CA ALA A 18 -15.99 15.96 7.16
C ALA A 18 -16.88 15.76 5.92
N VAL A 19 -16.87 16.71 4.97
CA VAL A 19 -17.57 16.57 3.67
C VAL A 19 -17.04 15.35 2.90
N LEU A 20 -15.73 15.16 2.82
CA LEU A 20 -15.13 13.99 2.17
C LEU A 20 -15.64 12.68 2.79
N VAL A 21 -15.59 12.56 4.13
CA VAL A 21 -16.01 11.35 4.83
C VAL A 21 -17.49 11.05 4.56
N VAL A 22 -18.35 12.06 4.67
CA VAL A 22 -19.79 11.91 4.40
C VAL A 22 -20.03 11.47 2.95
N LEU A 23 -19.41 12.14 1.98
CA LEU A 23 -19.53 11.79 0.56
C LEU A 23 -19.01 10.39 0.28
N GLN A 24 -17.85 10.00 0.82
CA GLN A 24 -17.28 8.65 0.64
C GLN A 24 -18.19 7.56 1.23
N VAL A 25 -18.77 7.78 2.41
CA VAL A 25 -19.73 6.83 3.00
C VAL A 25 -20.96 6.67 2.09
N LEU A 26 -21.51 7.77 1.56
CA LEU A 26 -22.64 7.73 0.65
C LEU A 26 -22.28 7.03 -0.68
N VAL A 27 -21.11 7.34 -1.24
CA VAL A 27 -20.61 6.71 -2.46
C VAL A 27 -20.43 5.21 -2.28
N ILE A 28 -19.76 4.77 -1.22
CA ILE A 28 -19.55 3.33 -0.95
C ILE A 28 -20.89 2.62 -0.73
N LYS A 29 -21.83 3.24 0.00
CA LYS A 29 -23.14 2.66 0.25
C LYS A 29 -23.97 2.51 -1.03
N GLN A 30 -23.81 3.42 -2.00
CA GLN A 30 -24.59 3.46 -3.23
C GLN A 30 -23.97 2.68 -4.38
N PHE A 31 -22.63 2.71 -4.50
CA PHE A 31 -21.87 2.16 -5.63
C PHE A 31 -21.10 0.88 -5.27
N GLY A 32 -20.94 0.53 -3.98
CA GLY A 32 -20.20 -0.67 -3.56
C GLY A 32 -18.79 -0.73 -4.12
N SER A 33 -18.46 -1.82 -4.82
CA SER A 33 -17.17 -2.03 -5.49
C SER A 33 -16.86 -1.02 -6.59
N ASP A 34 -17.90 -0.49 -7.26
CA ASP A 34 -17.77 0.42 -8.41
C ASP A 34 -17.51 1.87 -7.97
N ALA A 35 -17.46 2.12 -6.67
CA ALA A 35 -17.16 3.43 -6.09
C ALA A 35 -15.85 4.05 -6.63
N ILE A 36 -14.86 3.21 -6.97
CA ILE A 36 -13.54 3.64 -7.47
C ILE A 36 -13.53 3.99 -8.97
N ASP A 37 -14.61 3.76 -9.70
CA ASP A 37 -14.65 4.00 -11.15
C ASP A 37 -15.13 5.41 -11.54
N GLY A 38 -15.16 6.35 -10.56
CA GLY A 38 -15.45 7.76 -10.79
C GLY A 38 -16.14 8.47 -9.62
N ALA A 39 -16.96 7.76 -8.84
CA ALA A 39 -17.74 8.37 -7.77
C ALA A 39 -16.87 8.85 -6.60
N SER A 40 -15.88 8.07 -6.19
CA SER A 40 -14.91 8.46 -5.15
C SER A 40 -14.02 9.63 -5.58
N GLN A 41 -13.63 9.68 -6.85
CA GLN A 41 -12.90 10.78 -7.46
C GLN A 41 -13.71 12.08 -7.41
N THR A 42 -14.98 12.00 -7.74
CA THR A 42 -15.91 13.13 -7.69
C THR A 42 -16.06 13.63 -6.25
N ALA A 43 -16.22 12.75 -5.27
CA ALA A 43 -16.28 13.12 -3.85
C ALA A 43 -15.02 13.87 -3.39
N LEU A 44 -13.83 13.42 -3.81
CA LEU A 44 -12.56 14.10 -3.51
C LEU A 44 -12.49 15.50 -4.14
N LEU A 45 -12.89 15.65 -5.40
CA LEU A 45 -12.89 16.96 -6.09
C LEU A 45 -13.92 17.92 -5.48
N PHE A 46 -15.11 17.45 -5.11
CA PHE A 46 -16.08 18.29 -4.39
C PHE A 46 -15.53 18.75 -3.03
N SER A 47 -14.90 17.86 -2.30
CA SER A 47 -14.29 18.19 -1.01
C SER A 47 -13.11 19.16 -1.18
N ALA A 48 -12.31 19.02 -2.25
CA ALA A 48 -11.28 19.98 -2.63
C ALA A 48 -11.89 21.35 -2.96
N ALA A 49 -12.99 21.40 -3.71
CA ALA A 49 -13.69 22.66 -4.02
C ALA A 49 -14.21 23.35 -2.76
N VAL A 50 -14.71 22.60 -1.77
CA VAL A 50 -15.10 23.15 -0.46
C VAL A 50 -13.90 23.74 0.27
N ALA A 51 -12.75 23.04 0.28
CA ALA A 51 -11.51 23.55 0.87
C ALA A 51 -11.05 24.86 0.21
N VAL A 52 -11.05 24.88 -1.13
CA VAL A 52 -10.70 26.07 -1.92
C VAL A 52 -11.67 27.22 -1.64
N ALA A 53 -12.98 26.97 -1.63
CA ALA A 53 -13.98 28.00 -1.35
C ALA A 53 -13.80 28.60 0.05
N ILE A 54 -13.62 27.80 1.08
CA ILE A 54 -13.34 28.29 2.44
C ILE A 54 -12.06 29.12 2.47
N ALA A 55 -10.97 28.62 1.88
CA ALA A 55 -9.68 29.31 1.89
C ALA A 55 -9.74 30.65 1.13
N MET A 56 -10.34 30.69 -0.07
CA MET A 56 -10.36 31.89 -0.90
C MET A 56 -11.40 32.91 -0.43
N VAL A 57 -12.63 32.48 -0.19
CA VAL A 57 -13.73 33.39 0.16
C VAL A 57 -13.67 33.78 1.63
N GLY A 58 -13.46 32.81 2.53
CA GLY A 58 -13.45 33.06 3.98
C GLY A 58 -12.15 33.69 4.47
N TYR A 59 -11.01 33.33 3.89
CA TYR A 59 -9.68 33.69 4.42
C TYR A 59 -8.77 34.37 3.40
N LYS A 60 -9.29 34.69 2.20
CA LYS A 60 -8.59 35.45 1.15
C LYS A 60 -7.25 34.85 0.72
N VAL A 61 -7.08 33.53 0.82
CA VAL A 61 -5.90 32.84 0.29
C VAL A 61 -5.92 32.95 -1.23
N SER A 62 -4.80 33.29 -1.84
CA SER A 62 -4.73 33.44 -3.30
C SER A 62 -4.86 32.08 -4.01
N TRP A 63 -5.56 32.05 -5.16
CA TRP A 63 -5.60 30.87 -6.01
C TRP A 63 -4.20 30.38 -6.40
N LYS A 64 -3.27 31.32 -6.64
CA LYS A 64 -1.88 31.00 -6.98
C LYS A 64 -1.21 30.14 -5.91
N THR A 65 -1.42 30.45 -4.64
CA THR A 65 -0.88 29.67 -3.49
C THR A 65 -1.47 28.26 -3.46
N ILE A 66 -2.80 28.14 -3.58
CA ILE A 66 -3.50 26.86 -3.54
C ILE A 66 -3.10 26.01 -4.73
N ASN A 67 -3.13 26.57 -5.94
CA ASN A 67 -2.77 25.86 -7.17
C ASN A 67 -1.30 25.43 -7.18
N GLY A 68 -0.41 26.24 -6.60
CA GLY A 68 0.99 25.84 -6.38
C GLY A 68 1.12 24.59 -5.51
N ALA A 69 0.44 24.56 -4.38
CA ALA A 69 0.44 23.41 -3.47
C ALA A 69 -0.20 22.15 -4.11
N ILE A 70 -1.27 22.31 -4.89
CA ILE A 70 -1.85 21.20 -5.68
C ILE A 70 -0.82 20.67 -6.68
N GLY A 71 -0.16 21.57 -7.42
CA GLY A 71 0.88 21.20 -8.37
C GLY A 71 2.07 20.48 -7.74
N ASP A 72 2.49 20.89 -6.55
CA ASP A 72 3.58 20.25 -5.83
C ASP A 72 3.19 18.87 -5.33
N ASN A 73 1.96 18.66 -4.84
CA ASN A 73 1.45 17.35 -4.50
C ASN A 73 1.39 16.42 -5.73
N ILE A 74 0.91 16.92 -6.87
CA ILE A 74 0.83 16.14 -8.11
C ILE A 74 2.23 15.73 -8.59
N LYS A 75 3.25 16.56 -8.44
CA LYS A 75 4.63 16.20 -8.80
C LYS A 75 5.15 14.98 -8.02
N THR A 76 4.73 14.83 -6.78
CA THR A 76 5.21 13.72 -5.91
C THR A 76 4.68 12.35 -6.33
N ILE A 77 3.54 12.29 -7.03
CA ILE A 77 2.91 11.03 -7.42
C ILE A 77 3.46 10.42 -8.72
N GLY A 78 4.29 11.15 -9.47
CA GLY A 78 4.81 10.69 -10.78
C GLY A 78 5.43 9.29 -10.74
N PRO A 79 6.36 8.97 -9.82
CA PRO A 79 6.93 7.63 -9.70
C PRO A 79 5.89 6.56 -9.40
N ALA A 80 4.90 6.84 -8.54
CA ALA A 80 3.84 5.91 -8.19
C ALA A 80 2.95 5.58 -9.42
N VAL A 81 2.63 6.57 -10.24
CA VAL A 81 1.85 6.38 -11.49
C VAL A 81 2.59 5.47 -12.47
N LEU A 82 3.91 5.66 -12.64
CA LEU A 82 4.72 4.78 -13.49
C LEU A 82 4.70 3.34 -12.97
N ILE A 83 4.91 3.14 -11.67
CA ILE A 83 4.88 1.82 -11.04
C ILE A 83 3.51 1.17 -11.24
N LEU A 84 2.40 1.90 -11.12
CA LEU A 84 1.05 1.36 -11.34
C LEU A 84 0.88 0.82 -12.77
N PHE A 85 1.30 1.55 -13.80
CA PHE A 85 1.23 1.05 -15.17
C PHE A 85 2.07 -0.22 -15.34
N LEU A 86 3.27 -0.28 -14.77
CA LEU A 86 4.12 -1.47 -14.81
C LEU A 86 3.51 -2.65 -14.04
N ILE A 87 2.82 -2.41 -12.92
CA ILE A 87 2.04 -3.42 -12.20
C ILE A 87 0.92 -3.98 -13.09
N GLY A 88 0.22 -3.12 -13.83
CA GLY A 88 -0.78 -3.56 -14.81
C GLY A 88 -0.18 -4.47 -15.88
N ALA A 89 0.98 -4.09 -16.42
CA ALA A 89 1.69 -4.88 -17.43
C ALA A 89 2.18 -6.24 -16.88
N ILE A 90 2.77 -6.26 -15.68
CA ILE A 90 3.27 -7.50 -15.06
C ILE A 90 2.11 -8.43 -14.70
N SER A 91 1.00 -7.90 -14.18
CA SER A 91 -0.19 -8.68 -13.87
C SER A 91 -0.72 -9.40 -15.12
N GLY A 92 -0.83 -8.68 -16.25
CA GLY A 92 -1.24 -9.27 -17.52
C GLY A 92 -0.25 -10.32 -18.04
N SER A 93 1.01 -9.95 -18.13
CA SER A 93 2.05 -10.82 -18.73
C SER A 93 2.33 -12.07 -17.86
N TRP A 94 2.38 -11.96 -16.54
CA TRP A 94 2.58 -13.11 -15.66
C TRP A 94 1.39 -14.07 -15.66
N MET A 95 0.19 -13.53 -15.77
CA MET A 95 -1.02 -14.37 -15.85
C MET A 95 -1.07 -15.11 -17.17
N MET A 96 -1.00 -14.38 -18.28
CA MET A 96 -1.18 -14.96 -19.62
C MET A 96 0.02 -15.80 -20.10
N SER A 97 1.21 -15.62 -19.53
CA SER A 97 2.36 -16.50 -19.77
C SER A 97 2.29 -17.85 -19.05
N GLY A 98 1.30 -18.03 -18.16
CA GLY A 98 1.20 -19.24 -17.34
C GLY A 98 2.10 -19.21 -16.09
N VAL A 99 2.83 -18.13 -15.83
CA VAL A 99 3.70 -17.99 -14.64
C VAL A 99 2.85 -18.02 -13.35
N VAL A 100 1.86 -17.15 -13.22
CA VAL A 100 0.96 -17.13 -12.06
C VAL A 100 0.17 -18.43 -11.94
N PRO A 101 -0.47 -18.96 -13.00
CA PRO A 101 -1.09 -20.27 -12.98
C PRO A 101 -0.16 -21.39 -12.47
N THR A 102 1.09 -21.41 -12.92
CA THR A 102 2.10 -22.36 -12.46
C THR A 102 2.44 -22.19 -10.98
N MET A 103 2.62 -20.96 -10.52
CA MET A 103 2.85 -20.66 -9.11
C MET A 103 1.68 -21.11 -8.24
N ILE A 104 0.44 -20.91 -8.67
CA ILE A 104 -0.76 -21.36 -7.96
C ILE A 104 -0.77 -22.89 -7.90
N TYR A 105 -0.60 -23.55 -9.04
CA TYR A 105 -0.64 -25.03 -9.13
C TYR A 105 0.37 -25.71 -8.22
N TYR A 106 1.64 -25.28 -8.26
CA TYR A 106 2.67 -25.85 -7.38
C TYR A 106 2.54 -25.37 -5.95
N GLY A 107 2.12 -24.12 -5.75
CA GLY A 107 1.88 -23.57 -4.43
C GLY A 107 0.81 -24.33 -3.64
N MET A 108 -0.30 -24.71 -4.29
CA MET A 108 -1.34 -25.55 -3.69
C MET A 108 -0.82 -26.94 -3.27
N LYS A 109 0.20 -27.48 -3.94
CA LYS A 109 0.81 -28.77 -3.57
C LYS A 109 1.78 -28.68 -2.41
N VAL A 110 2.39 -27.51 -2.22
CA VAL A 110 3.42 -27.28 -1.20
C VAL A 110 2.84 -26.70 0.08
N ILE A 111 1.92 -25.75 -0.05
CA ILE A 111 1.34 -25.03 1.09
C ILE A 111 0.02 -25.71 1.47
N THR A 112 -0.02 -26.34 2.65
CA THR A 112 -1.23 -26.95 3.17
C THR A 112 -2.24 -25.88 3.63
N PRO A 113 -3.57 -26.12 3.47
CA PRO A 113 -4.59 -25.16 3.91
C PRO A 113 -4.45 -24.78 5.39
N SER A 114 -4.10 -25.73 6.26
CA SER A 114 -3.96 -25.50 7.71
C SER A 114 -2.84 -24.55 8.11
N LEU A 115 -1.91 -24.22 7.21
CA LEU A 115 -0.81 -23.27 7.44
C LEU A 115 -0.86 -22.09 6.46
N PHE A 116 -1.85 -22.02 5.58
CA PHE A 116 -1.82 -21.15 4.42
C PHE A 116 -1.68 -19.66 4.77
N LEU A 117 -2.55 -19.09 5.61
CA LEU A 117 -2.49 -17.65 5.94
C LEU A 117 -1.19 -17.28 6.66
N PHE A 118 -0.71 -18.16 7.55
CA PHE A 118 0.57 -17.99 8.24
C PHE A 118 1.72 -17.95 7.23
N MET A 119 1.78 -18.93 6.33
CA MET A 119 2.81 -19.02 5.30
C MET A 119 2.73 -17.87 4.30
N ALA A 120 1.53 -17.46 3.88
CA ALA A 120 1.34 -16.32 3.00
C ALA A 120 1.87 -15.01 3.61
N CYS A 121 1.57 -14.77 4.89
CA CYS A 121 2.10 -13.62 5.63
C CYS A 121 3.62 -13.68 5.74
N LEU A 122 4.19 -14.83 6.10
CA LEU A 122 5.63 -15.02 6.27
C LEU A 122 6.40 -14.89 4.94
N ILE A 123 5.90 -15.49 3.86
CA ILE A 123 6.51 -15.38 2.52
C ILE A 123 6.53 -13.91 2.07
N CYS A 124 5.40 -13.20 2.21
CA CYS A 124 5.34 -11.78 1.86
C CYS A 124 6.29 -10.94 2.73
N ALA A 125 6.43 -11.27 4.01
CA ALA A 125 7.37 -10.59 4.90
C ALA A 125 8.83 -10.76 4.44
N LEU A 126 9.23 -11.97 4.10
CA LEU A 126 10.59 -12.27 3.62
C LEU A 126 10.87 -11.62 2.26
N VAL A 127 9.94 -11.73 1.32
CA VAL A 127 10.09 -11.12 0.00
C VAL A 127 10.17 -9.59 0.13
N SER A 128 9.30 -8.99 0.92
CA SER A 128 9.28 -7.54 1.11
C SER A 128 10.52 -7.02 1.86
N LEU A 129 11.06 -7.78 2.80
CA LEU A 129 12.32 -7.45 3.47
C LEU A 129 13.49 -7.38 2.47
N ILE A 130 13.52 -8.31 1.51
CA ILE A 130 14.56 -8.37 0.47
C ILE A 130 14.35 -7.28 -0.58
N THR A 131 13.10 -7.03 -1.00
CA THR A 131 12.77 -6.06 -2.05
C THR A 131 12.80 -4.62 -1.55
N GLY A 132 12.54 -4.40 -0.28
CA GLY A 132 12.28 -3.06 0.29
C GLY A 132 11.00 -2.42 -0.22
N SER A 133 10.02 -3.22 -0.68
CA SER A 133 8.79 -2.67 -1.27
C SER A 133 7.60 -3.60 -1.05
N SER A 134 6.62 -3.13 -0.29
CA SER A 134 5.32 -3.79 -0.15
C SER A 134 4.57 -3.89 -1.49
N TRP A 135 4.66 -2.85 -2.32
CA TRP A 135 3.99 -2.81 -3.62
C TRP A 135 4.53 -3.88 -4.59
N THR A 136 5.85 -3.98 -4.71
CA THR A 136 6.50 -4.99 -5.55
C THR A 136 6.18 -6.40 -5.06
N THR A 137 6.18 -6.62 -3.76
CA THR A 137 5.85 -7.92 -3.14
C THR A 137 4.43 -8.35 -3.48
N VAL A 138 3.46 -7.45 -3.29
CA VAL A 138 2.06 -7.76 -3.58
C VAL A 138 1.83 -7.95 -5.09
N ALA A 139 2.47 -7.14 -5.93
CA ALA A 139 2.35 -7.24 -7.37
C ALA A 139 3.00 -8.50 -7.98
N THR A 140 3.86 -9.16 -7.25
CA THR A 140 4.54 -10.40 -7.70
C THR A 140 3.95 -11.63 -6.98
N VAL A 141 4.39 -11.89 -5.77
CA VAL A 141 4.00 -13.08 -5.00
C VAL A 141 2.55 -13.00 -4.50
N GLY A 142 2.07 -11.79 -4.18
CA GLY A 142 0.72 -11.57 -3.64
C GLY A 142 -0.37 -12.08 -4.58
N ILE A 143 -0.24 -11.84 -5.89
CA ILE A 143 -1.22 -12.30 -6.89
C ILE A 143 -1.33 -13.83 -6.90
N ALA A 144 -0.23 -14.55 -6.80
CA ALA A 144 -0.24 -16.01 -6.74
C ALA A 144 -0.87 -16.52 -5.43
N LEU A 145 -0.56 -15.86 -4.30
CA LEU A 145 -1.11 -16.25 -3.00
C LEU A 145 -2.63 -16.01 -2.91
N ILE A 146 -3.17 -14.97 -3.55
CA ILE A 146 -4.64 -14.81 -3.66
C ILE A 146 -5.25 -16.04 -4.34
N GLY A 147 -4.64 -16.50 -5.43
CA GLY A 147 -5.12 -17.67 -6.15
C GLY A 147 -5.07 -18.96 -5.31
N ILE A 148 -3.97 -19.17 -4.58
CA ILE A 148 -3.81 -20.32 -3.68
C ILE A 148 -4.86 -20.28 -2.56
N GLY A 149 -5.07 -19.10 -1.95
CA GLY A 149 -6.07 -18.90 -0.89
C GLY A 149 -7.49 -19.20 -1.37
N THR A 150 -7.83 -18.70 -2.57
CA THR A 150 -9.12 -18.99 -3.22
C THR A 150 -9.29 -20.48 -3.48
N ALA A 151 -8.26 -21.17 -3.99
CA ALA A 151 -8.27 -22.61 -4.22
C ALA A 151 -8.42 -23.42 -2.92
N HIS A 152 -7.89 -22.92 -1.81
CA HIS A 152 -8.05 -23.52 -0.48
C HIS A 152 -9.36 -23.14 0.23
N GLY A 153 -10.21 -22.30 -0.39
CA GLY A 153 -11.50 -21.88 0.15
C GLY A 153 -11.44 -20.79 1.22
N PHE A 154 -10.32 -20.07 1.33
CA PHE A 154 -10.27 -18.90 2.20
C PHE A 154 -11.02 -17.72 1.58
N ALA A 155 -11.73 -16.97 2.42
CA ALA A 155 -12.29 -15.68 2.00
C ALA A 155 -11.16 -14.73 1.58
N VAL A 156 -11.35 -14.04 0.45
CA VAL A 156 -10.30 -13.23 -0.17
C VAL A 156 -9.78 -12.11 0.74
N GLY A 157 -10.64 -11.54 1.61
CA GLY A 157 -10.25 -10.54 2.60
C GLY A 157 -9.20 -11.06 3.59
N TRP A 158 -9.32 -12.30 4.10
CA TRP A 158 -8.34 -12.94 4.98
C TRP A 158 -7.00 -13.13 4.28
N THR A 159 -7.05 -13.64 3.04
CA THR A 159 -5.85 -13.86 2.24
C THR A 159 -5.14 -12.53 1.94
N ALA A 160 -5.89 -11.52 1.50
CA ALA A 160 -5.34 -10.20 1.24
C ALA A 160 -4.75 -9.55 2.51
N GLY A 161 -5.45 -9.68 3.65
CA GLY A 161 -4.96 -9.18 4.94
C GLY A 161 -3.64 -9.83 5.37
N ALA A 162 -3.49 -11.14 5.17
CA ALA A 162 -2.24 -11.86 5.46
C ALA A 162 -1.09 -11.40 4.54
N ILE A 163 -1.34 -11.28 3.24
CA ILE A 163 -0.38 -10.79 2.24
C ILE A 163 0.08 -9.36 2.60
N ILE A 164 -0.86 -8.46 2.83
CA ILE A 164 -0.59 -7.05 3.15
C ILE A 164 0.17 -6.93 4.48
N SER A 165 -0.27 -7.65 5.51
CA SER A 165 0.41 -7.65 6.81
C SER A 165 1.88 -8.07 6.69
N GLY A 166 2.16 -9.12 5.93
CA GLY A 166 3.53 -9.56 5.66
C GLY A 166 4.33 -8.56 4.83
N ALA A 167 3.75 -8.06 3.73
CA ALA A 167 4.41 -7.13 2.85
C ALA A 167 4.79 -5.82 3.56
N TYR A 168 3.90 -5.26 4.38
CA TYR A 168 4.18 -4.04 5.15
C TYR A 168 5.16 -4.26 6.31
N PHE A 169 5.19 -5.46 6.91
CA PHE A 169 6.21 -5.80 7.88
C PHE A 169 7.60 -5.78 7.25
N GLY A 170 7.79 -6.47 6.13
CA GLY A 170 9.08 -6.57 5.46
C GLY A 170 9.57 -5.22 4.94
N ASP A 171 8.69 -4.45 4.31
CA ASP A 171 8.95 -3.09 3.83
C ASP A 171 9.47 -2.20 4.97
N LYS A 172 8.74 -2.16 6.07
CA LYS A 172 9.05 -1.31 7.23
C LYS A 172 10.43 -1.55 7.85
N ILE A 173 10.94 -2.78 7.86
CA ILE A 173 12.25 -3.10 8.46
C ILE A 173 13.38 -3.25 7.44
N SER A 174 13.07 -3.10 6.15
CA SER A 174 14.08 -3.18 5.09
C SER A 174 14.93 -1.91 5.03
N PRO A 175 16.26 -2.01 4.98
CA PRO A 175 17.12 -0.86 4.74
C PRO A 175 17.04 -0.35 3.29
N LEU A 176 16.34 -1.06 2.41
CA LEU A 176 16.11 -0.70 1.01
C LEU A 176 14.77 0.02 0.80
N SER A 177 13.95 0.13 1.86
CA SER A 177 12.64 0.76 1.80
C SER A 177 12.73 2.28 1.75
N ASP A 178 12.06 2.86 0.77
CA ASP A 178 11.99 4.32 0.59
C ASP A 178 11.33 4.99 1.80
N THR A 179 10.29 4.38 2.36
CA THR A 179 9.57 4.93 3.52
C THR A 179 10.41 4.90 4.78
N THR A 180 11.16 3.82 5.00
CA THR A 180 12.08 3.68 6.13
C THR A 180 13.23 4.69 6.05
N VAL A 181 13.80 4.88 4.85
CA VAL A 181 14.81 5.91 4.60
C VAL A 181 14.24 7.31 4.83
N LEU A 182 13.03 7.58 4.32
CA LEU A 182 12.37 8.86 4.47
C LEU A 182 12.08 9.20 5.94
N ALA A 183 11.48 8.27 6.68
CA ALA A 183 11.15 8.46 8.09
C ALA A 183 12.41 8.66 8.97
N SER A 184 13.49 7.91 8.68
CA SER A 184 14.77 8.08 9.35
C SER A 184 15.37 9.46 9.08
N SER A 185 15.29 9.94 7.84
CA SER A 185 15.75 11.26 7.41
C SER A 185 14.97 12.41 8.08
N VAL A 186 13.63 12.30 8.09
CA VAL A 186 12.77 13.30 8.74
C VAL A 186 13.03 13.36 10.25
N GLY A 187 13.26 12.20 10.89
CA GLY A 187 13.64 12.09 12.29
C GLY A 187 15.09 12.49 12.60
N GLU A 188 15.92 12.77 11.58
CA GLU A 188 17.37 13.02 11.70
C GLU A 188 18.09 11.88 12.46
N VAL A 189 17.81 10.65 12.06
CA VAL A 189 18.37 9.44 12.73
C VAL A 189 19.08 8.58 11.69
N PRO A 190 20.29 8.05 12.00
CA PRO A 190 20.94 7.08 11.13
C PRO A 190 20.02 5.88 10.86
N LEU A 191 19.92 5.46 9.58
CA LEU A 191 18.97 4.46 9.12
C LEU A 191 18.98 3.17 9.97
N PHE A 192 20.17 2.61 10.23
CA PHE A 192 20.26 1.37 11.03
C PHE A 192 19.90 1.57 12.51
N LYS A 193 20.12 2.77 13.09
CA LYS A 193 19.66 3.12 14.44
C LYS A 193 18.14 3.18 14.47
N HIS A 194 17.52 3.75 13.43
CA HIS A 194 16.07 3.80 13.23
C HIS A 194 15.49 2.37 13.11
N ILE A 195 15.98 1.55 12.17
CA ILE A 195 15.48 0.17 11.95
C ILE A 195 15.58 -0.66 13.24
N ARG A 196 16.73 -0.63 13.92
CA ARG A 196 16.91 -1.37 15.18
C ARG A 196 15.93 -0.92 16.26
N TYR A 197 15.59 0.37 16.29
CA TYR A 197 14.63 0.89 17.26
C TYR A 197 13.18 0.55 16.91
N MET A 198 12.84 0.50 15.61
CA MET A 198 11.53 0.06 15.15
C MET A 198 11.19 -1.38 15.54
N LEU A 199 12.18 -2.28 15.63
CA LEU A 199 11.93 -3.68 16.01
C LEU A 199 11.18 -3.81 17.34
N ILE A 200 11.26 -2.81 18.22
CA ILE A 200 10.57 -2.80 19.52
C ILE A 200 9.04 -2.83 19.36
N THR A 201 8.49 -2.17 18.35
CA THR A 201 7.05 -2.17 18.03
C THR A 201 6.71 -3.20 16.97
N THR A 202 7.57 -3.34 15.99
CA THR A 202 7.33 -4.12 14.77
C THR A 202 7.30 -5.62 15.04
N VAL A 203 8.28 -6.14 15.80
CA VAL A 203 8.35 -7.58 16.10
C VAL A 203 7.14 -8.07 16.92
N PRO A 204 6.77 -7.42 18.03
CA PRO A 204 5.57 -7.85 18.77
C PRO A 204 4.29 -7.76 17.93
N SER A 205 4.11 -6.68 17.14
CA SER A 205 2.93 -6.51 16.28
C SER A 205 2.84 -7.62 15.23
N PHE A 206 3.96 -7.96 14.59
CA PHE A 206 4.00 -9.01 13.59
C PHE A 206 3.82 -10.40 14.18
N THR A 207 4.41 -10.66 15.36
CA THR A 207 4.22 -11.94 16.06
C THR A 207 2.74 -12.17 16.40
N ILE A 208 2.04 -11.15 16.89
CA ILE A 208 0.60 -11.24 17.16
C ILE A 208 -0.17 -11.52 15.86
N ALA A 209 0.14 -10.80 14.78
CA ALA A 209 -0.51 -11.02 13.47
C ALA A 209 -0.28 -12.46 12.97
N LEU A 210 0.96 -12.96 13.05
CA LEU A 210 1.30 -14.33 12.66
C LEU A 210 0.55 -15.38 13.49
N ILE A 211 0.43 -15.18 14.82
CA ILE A 211 -0.33 -16.08 15.69
C ILE A 211 -1.80 -16.09 15.29
N ILE A 212 -2.40 -14.94 15.00
CA ILE A 212 -3.80 -14.86 14.55
C ILE A 212 -3.96 -15.64 13.24
N PHE A 213 -3.11 -15.41 12.24
CA PHE A 213 -3.16 -16.11 10.96
C PHE A 213 -2.94 -17.63 11.11
N LEU A 214 -2.05 -18.04 12.01
CA LEU A 214 -1.83 -19.46 12.32
C LEU A 214 -3.09 -20.08 12.92
N VAL A 215 -3.65 -19.46 13.96
CA VAL A 215 -4.86 -19.98 14.64
C VAL A 215 -6.03 -20.08 13.67
N VAL A 216 -6.23 -19.07 12.83
CA VAL A 216 -7.30 -19.09 11.82
C VAL A 216 -7.06 -20.19 10.79
N SER A 217 -5.82 -20.33 10.29
CA SER A 217 -5.48 -21.40 9.34
C SER A 217 -5.69 -22.80 9.92
N LEU A 218 -5.30 -23.04 11.19
CA LEU A 218 -5.46 -24.32 11.87
C LEU A 218 -6.94 -24.69 12.09
N ASN A 219 -7.80 -23.69 12.30
CA ASN A 219 -9.24 -23.89 12.49
C ASN A 219 -10.05 -23.82 11.19
N HIS A 220 -9.37 -23.56 10.05
CA HIS A 220 -10.04 -23.51 8.76
C HIS A 220 -10.41 -24.93 8.32
N SER A 221 -11.70 -25.14 8.10
CA SER A 221 -12.16 -26.36 7.44
C SER A 221 -11.74 -26.29 5.98
N ALA A 222 -10.74 -27.05 5.60
CA ALA A 222 -10.27 -27.11 4.22
C ALA A 222 -11.47 -27.30 3.27
N ALA A 223 -11.52 -26.50 2.21
CA ALA A 223 -12.45 -26.76 1.11
C ALA A 223 -12.38 -28.24 0.74
N SER A 224 -13.51 -28.86 0.43
CA SER A 224 -13.53 -30.26 0.06
C SER A 224 -12.43 -30.51 -0.98
N GLY A 225 -11.67 -31.60 -0.85
CA GLY A 225 -10.57 -31.94 -1.77
C GLY A 225 -10.96 -31.88 -3.25
N THR A 226 -12.26 -32.03 -3.53
CA THR A 226 -12.89 -31.85 -4.85
C THR A 226 -12.78 -30.42 -5.40
N GLN A 227 -12.88 -29.38 -4.57
CA GLN A 227 -12.78 -27.98 -5.04
C GLN A 227 -11.34 -27.63 -5.44
N ALA A 228 -10.36 -28.00 -4.63
CA ALA A 228 -8.95 -27.80 -4.96
C ALA A 228 -8.52 -28.61 -6.20
N ALA A 229 -9.04 -29.83 -6.34
CA ALA A 229 -8.80 -30.66 -7.52
C ALA A 229 -9.41 -30.05 -8.79
N SER A 230 -10.66 -29.58 -8.75
CA SER A 230 -11.33 -28.91 -9.86
C SER A 230 -10.59 -27.63 -10.26
N PHE A 231 -10.07 -26.88 -9.27
CA PHE A 231 -9.28 -25.68 -9.53
C PHE A 231 -7.94 -25.99 -10.22
N ALA A 232 -7.24 -27.05 -9.76
CA ALA A 232 -6.00 -27.52 -10.37
C ALA A 232 -6.22 -28.07 -11.79
N GLU A 233 -7.31 -28.80 -12.02
CA GLU A 233 -7.70 -29.29 -13.34
C GLU A 233 -8.03 -28.14 -14.30
N GLY A 234 -8.80 -27.15 -13.85
CA GLY A 234 -9.09 -25.94 -14.63
C GLY A 234 -7.82 -25.18 -15.05
N LEU A 235 -6.82 -25.09 -14.15
CA LEU A 235 -5.53 -24.51 -14.49
C LEU A 235 -4.78 -25.28 -15.57
N GLN A 236 -4.72 -26.62 -15.45
CA GLN A 236 -4.04 -27.49 -16.42
C GLN A 236 -4.72 -27.52 -17.79
N ASN A 237 -6.05 -27.43 -17.82
CA ASN A 237 -6.81 -27.43 -19.06
C ASN A 237 -6.69 -26.07 -19.81
N SER A 238 -6.49 -24.98 -19.09
CA SER A 238 -6.46 -23.63 -19.65
C SER A 238 -5.05 -23.10 -19.94
N PHE A 239 -4.04 -23.62 -19.24
CA PHE A 239 -2.65 -23.15 -19.37
C PHE A 239 -1.67 -24.30 -19.48
N VAL A 240 -0.60 -24.10 -20.22
CA VAL A 240 0.58 -24.98 -20.14
C VAL A 240 1.26 -24.73 -18.80
N ILE A 241 1.14 -25.67 -17.88
CA ILE A 241 1.76 -25.64 -16.54
C ILE A 241 3.08 -26.39 -16.59
N SER A 242 4.19 -25.70 -16.34
CA SER A 242 5.51 -26.32 -16.33
C SER A 242 6.46 -25.70 -15.31
N PRO A 243 7.29 -26.50 -14.61
CA PRO A 243 8.24 -25.96 -13.61
C PRO A 243 9.21 -24.92 -14.17
N TRP A 244 9.56 -25.00 -15.46
CA TRP A 244 10.49 -24.01 -16.05
C TRP A 244 9.91 -22.59 -16.11
N LEU A 245 8.59 -22.42 -16.07
CA LEU A 245 7.94 -21.10 -15.96
C LEU A 245 8.29 -20.38 -14.65
N LEU A 246 8.67 -21.14 -13.61
CA LEU A 246 9.14 -20.58 -12.35
C LEU A 246 10.53 -19.87 -12.49
N LEU A 247 11.20 -20.02 -13.61
CA LEU A 247 12.41 -19.22 -13.91
C LEU A 247 12.10 -17.73 -14.04
N VAL A 248 10.87 -17.34 -14.41
CA VAL A 248 10.49 -15.92 -14.51
C VAL A 248 10.44 -15.25 -13.12
N PRO A 249 9.72 -15.78 -12.11
CA PRO A 249 9.81 -15.22 -10.77
C PRO A 249 11.20 -15.37 -10.15
N LEU A 250 11.96 -16.42 -10.48
CA LEU A 250 13.36 -16.54 -10.06
C LEU A 250 14.23 -15.44 -10.66
N PHE A 251 14.08 -15.14 -11.96
CA PHE A 251 14.73 -14.02 -12.61
C PHE A 251 14.38 -12.70 -11.92
N THR A 252 13.10 -12.48 -11.61
CA THR A 252 12.65 -11.30 -10.88
C THR A 252 13.31 -11.23 -9.52
N ALA A 253 13.40 -12.35 -8.77
CA ALA A 253 14.09 -12.41 -7.48
C ALA A 253 15.60 -12.06 -7.60
N VAL A 254 16.27 -12.48 -8.69
CA VAL A 254 17.65 -12.10 -8.96
C VAL A 254 17.77 -10.60 -9.21
N LEU A 255 16.88 -9.97 -10.00
CA LEU A 255 16.89 -8.52 -10.21
C LEU A 255 16.71 -7.75 -8.90
N ILE A 256 15.85 -8.26 -8.01
CA ILE A 256 15.65 -7.72 -6.66
C ILE A 256 16.94 -7.84 -5.85
N ALA A 257 17.58 -9.02 -5.84
CA ALA A 257 18.82 -9.26 -5.11
C ALA A 257 19.98 -8.35 -5.61
N LEU A 258 19.96 -7.97 -6.89
CA LEU A 258 20.86 -6.99 -7.49
C LEU A 258 20.52 -5.53 -7.12
N ARG A 259 19.46 -5.30 -6.32
CA ARG A 259 19.03 -3.99 -5.81
C ARG A 259 18.71 -2.99 -6.94
N LEU A 260 18.13 -3.44 -8.03
CA LEU A 260 17.67 -2.56 -9.09
C LEU A 260 16.42 -1.77 -8.62
N PRO A 261 16.15 -0.57 -9.19
CA PRO A 261 14.95 0.19 -8.91
C PRO A 261 13.67 -0.60 -9.23
N ALA A 262 12.63 -0.47 -8.40
CA ALA A 262 11.37 -1.23 -8.53
C ALA A 262 10.75 -1.13 -9.94
N ALA A 263 10.75 0.07 -10.54
CA ALA A 263 10.26 0.27 -11.91
C ALA A 263 11.05 -0.56 -12.95
N VAL A 264 12.38 -0.67 -12.82
CA VAL A 264 13.22 -1.46 -13.71
C VAL A 264 12.93 -2.96 -13.54
N ILE A 265 12.79 -3.43 -12.28
CA ILE A 265 12.46 -4.82 -11.97
C ILE A 265 11.12 -5.20 -12.60
N LEU A 266 10.09 -4.41 -12.39
CA LEU A 266 8.74 -4.67 -12.91
C LEU A 266 8.73 -4.64 -14.45
N PHE A 267 9.43 -3.69 -15.07
CA PHE A 267 9.53 -3.59 -16.51
C PHE A 267 10.23 -4.80 -17.15
N LEU A 268 11.42 -5.16 -16.66
CA LEU A 268 12.17 -6.31 -17.17
C LEU A 268 11.44 -7.62 -16.92
N SER A 269 10.82 -7.78 -15.77
CA SER A 269 10.02 -8.96 -15.43
C SER A 269 8.80 -9.11 -16.34
N ALA A 270 8.10 -8.00 -16.64
CA ALA A 270 7.00 -8.01 -17.58
C ALA A 270 7.47 -8.39 -19.00
N LEU A 271 8.58 -7.82 -19.49
CA LEU A 271 9.16 -8.14 -20.79
C LEU A 271 9.51 -9.62 -20.92
N VAL A 272 10.24 -10.18 -19.94
CA VAL A 272 10.61 -11.59 -19.93
C VAL A 272 9.38 -12.50 -19.92
N ALA A 273 8.36 -12.16 -19.10
CA ALA A 273 7.11 -12.91 -19.10
C ALA A 273 6.38 -12.87 -20.46
N GLY A 274 6.41 -11.73 -21.15
CA GLY A 274 5.86 -11.63 -22.50
C GLY A 274 6.59 -12.48 -23.54
N ILE A 275 7.92 -12.56 -23.48
CA ILE A 275 8.71 -13.46 -24.32
C ILE A 275 8.34 -14.92 -24.00
N VAL A 276 8.29 -15.27 -22.73
CA VAL A 276 7.89 -16.61 -22.25
C VAL A 276 6.48 -16.95 -22.72
N MET A 277 5.54 -16.00 -22.73
CA MET A 277 4.18 -16.21 -23.21
C MET A 277 4.15 -16.63 -24.69
N LEU A 278 4.98 -16.01 -25.53
CA LEU A 278 5.05 -16.35 -26.96
C LEU A 278 5.52 -17.80 -27.20
N VAL A 279 6.33 -18.35 -26.29
CA VAL A 279 6.89 -19.70 -26.36
C VAL A 279 6.02 -20.73 -25.66
N ALA A 280 5.56 -20.40 -24.43
CA ALA A 280 4.85 -21.34 -23.57
C ALA A 280 3.35 -21.42 -23.86
N GLN A 281 2.74 -20.31 -24.30
CA GLN A 281 1.28 -20.18 -24.47
C GLN A 281 0.93 -19.65 -25.89
N PRO A 282 1.42 -20.28 -26.97
CA PRO A 282 1.24 -19.77 -28.33
C PRO A 282 -0.24 -19.68 -28.74
N ASP A 283 -1.08 -20.59 -28.23
CA ASP A 283 -2.51 -20.64 -28.55
C ASP A 283 -3.25 -19.48 -27.87
N ILE A 284 -2.96 -19.23 -26.57
CA ILE A 284 -3.54 -18.14 -25.81
C ILE A 284 -3.21 -16.78 -26.47
N VAL A 285 -1.94 -16.57 -26.81
CA VAL A 285 -1.53 -15.28 -27.41
C VAL A 285 -2.13 -15.08 -28.79
N THR A 286 -2.28 -16.16 -29.58
CA THR A 286 -2.89 -16.10 -30.90
C THR A 286 -4.40 -15.84 -30.81
N GLN A 287 -5.08 -16.50 -29.86
CA GLN A 287 -6.51 -16.27 -29.58
C GLN A 287 -6.76 -14.82 -29.14
N LEU A 288 -6.02 -14.32 -28.15
CA LEU A 288 -6.14 -12.94 -27.68
C LEU A 288 -5.91 -11.90 -28.78
N GLY A 289 -5.02 -12.22 -29.73
CA GLY A 289 -4.68 -11.35 -30.85
C GLY A 289 -5.50 -11.55 -32.11
N GLU A 290 -6.58 -12.35 -32.05
CA GLU A 290 -7.41 -12.66 -33.22
C GLU A 290 -6.58 -13.16 -34.42
N GLY A 291 -5.64 -14.07 -34.16
CA GLY A 291 -4.72 -14.63 -35.16
C GLY A 291 -3.32 -13.99 -35.22
N SER A 292 -3.12 -12.81 -34.61
CA SER A 292 -1.82 -12.12 -34.59
C SER A 292 -1.15 -12.23 -33.21
N ARG A 293 -0.01 -12.93 -33.13
CA ARG A 293 0.76 -13.05 -31.90
C ARG A 293 1.25 -11.70 -31.36
N PHE A 294 1.64 -10.79 -32.23
CA PHE A 294 2.07 -9.45 -31.82
C PHE A 294 0.91 -8.66 -31.20
N ARG A 295 -0.28 -8.72 -31.80
CA ARG A 295 -1.48 -8.08 -31.26
C ARG A 295 -1.84 -8.67 -29.89
N GLY A 296 -1.82 -10.00 -29.75
CA GLY A 296 -2.09 -10.67 -28.48
C GLY A 296 -1.09 -10.27 -27.38
N LEU A 297 0.19 -10.21 -27.71
CA LEU A 297 1.23 -9.74 -26.80
C LEU A 297 0.97 -8.30 -26.33
N MET A 298 0.68 -7.39 -27.27
CA MET A 298 0.39 -5.99 -26.92
C MET A 298 -0.86 -5.88 -26.03
N LEU A 299 -1.95 -6.56 -26.41
CA LEU A 299 -3.19 -6.57 -25.62
C LEU A 299 -2.95 -7.06 -24.19
N THR A 300 -2.12 -8.07 -24.01
CA THR A 300 -1.77 -8.60 -22.68
C THR A 300 -1.13 -7.56 -21.77
N TYR A 301 -0.30 -6.66 -22.30
CA TYR A 301 0.31 -5.61 -21.51
C TYR A 301 -0.66 -4.49 -21.14
N TYR A 302 -1.46 -4.00 -22.10
CA TYR A 302 -2.18 -2.76 -21.88
C TYR A 302 -3.69 -2.92 -21.67
N SER A 303 -4.30 -4.02 -22.10
CA SER A 303 -5.76 -4.19 -22.12
C SER A 303 -6.26 -5.27 -21.15
N SER A 304 -7.55 -5.32 -21.00
CA SER A 304 -8.19 -6.43 -20.26
C SER A 304 -8.09 -7.71 -21.07
N THR A 305 -7.69 -8.80 -20.41
CA THR A 305 -7.67 -10.14 -20.98
C THR A 305 -8.43 -11.10 -20.08
N SER A 306 -9.12 -12.07 -20.67
CA SER A 306 -9.86 -13.10 -19.96
C SER A 306 -9.74 -14.43 -20.69
N ILE A 307 -9.76 -15.52 -19.92
CA ILE A 307 -9.80 -16.91 -20.41
C ILE A 307 -10.93 -17.59 -19.68
N ASP A 308 -11.78 -18.28 -20.41
CA ASP A 308 -12.77 -19.16 -19.81
C ASP A 308 -12.09 -20.47 -19.40
N THR A 309 -12.09 -20.75 -18.12
CA THR A 309 -11.44 -21.94 -17.54
C THR A 309 -12.43 -23.05 -17.19
N GLY A 310 -13.72 -22.85 -17.47
CA GLY A 310 -14.79 -23.76 -17.05
C GLY A 310 -15.09 -23.74 -15.54
N ASN A 311 -14.35 -22.91 -14.76
CA ASN A 311 -14.57 -22.69 -13.34
C ASN A 311 -14.71 -21.19 -13.10
N GLU A 312 -15.86 -20.74 -12.58
CA GLU A 312 -16.18 -19.31 -12.44
C GLU A 312 -15.16 -18.56 -11.57
N ALA A 313 -14.79 -19.14 -10.42
CA ALA A 313 -13.82 -18.52 -9.50
C ALA A 313 -12.43 -18.42 -10.15
N LEU A 314 -12.01 -19.43 -10.91
CA LEU A 314 -10.75 -19.41 -11.63
C LEU A 314 -10.79 -18.44 -12.80
N SER A 315 -11.87 -18.40 -13.58
CA SER A 315 -12.04 -17.44 -14.69
C SER A 315 -11.97 -15.99 -14.21
N ALA A 316 -12.61 -15.67 -13.06
CA ALA A 316 -12.51 -14.36 -12.43
C ALA A 316 -11.08 -14.04 -11.96
N LEU A 317 -10.36 -15.02 -11.42
CA LEU A 317 -8.98 -14.85 -10.97
C LEU A 317 -8.03 -14.57 -12.13
N VAL A 318 -8.12 -15.33 -13.23
CA VAL A 318 -7.20 -15.21 -14.38
C VAL A 318 -7.51 -13.99 -15.26
N GLN A 319 -8.66 -13.38 -15.12
CA GLN A 319 -8.97 -12.12 -15.79
C GLN A 319 -7.98 -11.04 -15.40
N THR A 320 -7.39 -10.31 -16.34
CA THR A 320 -6.51 -9.17 -16.08
C THR A 320 -7.06 -7.88 -16.65
N ARG A 321 -6.55 -6.74 -16.20
CA ARG A 321 -6.98 -5.42 -16.67
C ARG A 321 -5.87 -4.67 -17.42
N GLY A 322 -4.63 -5.16 -17.38
CA GLY A 322 -3.47 -4.53 -17.99
C GLY A 322 -3.19 -3.11 -17.48
N MET A 323 -2.38 -2.35 -18.20
CA MET A 323 -2.09 -0.94 -17.86
C MET A 323 -3.35 -0.07 -17.88
N LYS A 324 -4.29 -0.33 -18.81
CA LYS A 324 -5.54 0.42 -18.93
C LYS A 324 -6.40 0.31 -17.67
N GLY A 325 -6.38 -0.85 -17.02
CA GLY A 325 -7.10 -1.05 -15.76
C GLY A 325 -6.59 -0.20 -14.61
N MET A 326 -5.37 0.33 -14.69
CA MET A 326 -4.79 1.20 -13.67
C MET A 326 -5.26 2.67 -13.81
N LEU A 327 -5.94 3.05 -14.89
CA LEU A 327 -6.34 4.44 -15.14
C LEU A 327 -7.32 4.96 -14.08
N SER A 328 -8.28 4.16 -13.63
CA SER A 328 -9.19 4.56 -12.54
C SER A 328 -8.45 4.87 -11.25
N THR A 329 -7.43 4.06 -10.92
CA THR A 329 -6.55 4.29 -9.76
C THR A 329 -5.72 5.56 -9.93
N VAL A 330 -5.11 5.76 -11.10
CA VAL A 330 -4.34 6.97 -11.41
C VAL A 330 -5.24 8.21 -11.29
N PHE A 331 -6.46 8.16 -11.85
CA PHE A 331 -7.42 9.25 -11.72
C PHE A 331 -7.77 9.54 -10.25
N LEU A 332 -7.98 8.50 -9.45
CA LEU A 332 -8.26 8.65 -8.02
C LEU A 332 -7.08 9.29 -7.27
N ILE A 333 -5.85 8.88 -7.57
CA ILE A 333 -4.62 9.46 -7.00
C ILE A 333 -4.51 10.95 -7.34
N PHE A 334 -4.79 11.35 -8.57
CA PHE A 334 -4.80 12.77 -8.96
C PHE A 334 -5.82 13.57 -8.16
N CYS A 335 -7.05 13.05 -8.00
CA CYS A 335 -8.09 13.71 -7.21
C CYS A 335 -7.74 13.81 -5.73
N ALA A 336 -7.16 12.75 -5.14
CA ALA A 336 -6.67 12.76 -3.76
C ALA A 336 -5.54 13.76 -3.55
N SER A 337 -4.59 13.83 -4.49
CA SER A 337 -3.49 14.80 -4.46
C SER A 337 -3.99 16.24 -4.60
N ALA A 338 -5.02 16.47 -5.42
CA ALA A 338 -5.67 17.77 -5.53
C ALA A 338 -6.34 18.19 -4.22
N PHE A 339 -7.06 17.26 -3.57
CA PHE A 339 -7.67 17.50 -2.25
C PHE A 339 -6.62 17.80 -1.18
N GLY A 340 -5.60 16.96 -1.04
CA GLY A 340 -4.49 17.16 -0.10
C GLY A 340 -3.75 18.50 -0.33
N GLY A 341 -3.50 18.82 -1.61
CA GLY A 341 -2.90 20.10 -2.02
C GLY A 341 -3.77 21.31 -1.69
N ALA A 342 -5.10 21.21 -1.87
CA ALA A 342 -6.05 22.25 -1.49
C ALA A 342 -6.07 22.51 0.02
N LEU A 343 -6.06 21.44 0.84
CA LEU A 343 -5.96 21.54 2.30
C LEU A 343 -4.64 22.18 2.75
N THR A 344 -3.54 21.79 2.12
CA THR A 344 -2.18 22.29 2.45
C THR A 344 -2.03 23.74 2.03
N GLY A 345 -2.34 24.06 0.78
CA GLY A 345 -2.25 25.43 0.23
C GLY A 345 -3.24 26.40 0.87
N GLY A 346 -4.41 25.89 1.31
CA GLY A 346 -5.38 26.65 2.10
C GLY A 346 -4.97 26.90 3.55
N GLY A 347 -3.87 26.29 4.05
CA GLY A 347 -3.42 26.42 5.44
C GLY A 347 -4.20 25.57 6.45
N MET A 348 -5.15 24.74 5.97
CA MET A 348 -6.02 23.93 6.82
C MET A 348 -5.25 22.81 7.52
N MET A 349 -4.34 22.14 6.80
CA MET A 349 -3.48 21.10 7.39
C MET A 349 -2.69 21.63 8.58
N LYS A 350 -2.08 22.80 8.45
CA LYS A 350 -1.34 23.47 9.53
C LYS A 350 -2.22 23.80 10.74
N SER A 351 -3.45 24.21 10.50
CA SER A 351 -4.41 24.57 11.55
C SER A 351 -4.88 23.34 12.34
N ILE A 352 -5.20 22.23 11.64
CA ILE A 352 -5.64 20.99 12.27
C ILE A 352 -4.49 20.36 13.06
N THR A 353 -3.32 20.23 12.43
CA THR A 353 -2.15 19.62 13.08
C THR A 353 -1.63 20.47 14.25
N GLY A 354 -1.67 21.81 14.13
CA GLY A 354 -1.36 22.71 15.21
C GLY A 354 -2.36 22.64 16.38
N ALA A 355 -3.63 22.31 16.12
CA ALA A 355 -4.62 22.06 17.16
C ALA A 355 -4.37 20.72 17.87
N LEU A 356 -4.02 19.67 17.12
CA LEU A 356 -3.66 18.37 17.67
C LEU A 356 -2.40 18.45 18.54
N ALA A 357 -1.44 19.32 18.19
CA ALA A 357 -0.23 19.51 18.98
C ALA A 357 -0.44 20.31 20.28
N ARG A 358 -1.57 21.03 20.43
CA ARG A 358 -1.89 21.75 21.67
C ARG A 358 -2.29 20.75 22.77
N GLY A 359 -1.75 20.97 23.97
CA GLY A 359 -2.07 20.12 25.14
C GLY A 359 -1.16 18.90 25.29
N ILE A 360 -0.09 18.80 24.51
CA ILE A 360 0.94 17.79 24.69
C ILE A 360 1.76 18.16 25.94
N SER A 361 1.64 17.32 26.98
CA SER A 361 2.29 17.57 28.29
C SER A 361 3.33 16.51 28.64
N GLY A 362 3.50 15.45 27.83
CA GLY A 362 4.41 14.38 28.14
C GLY A 362 4.52 13.34 27.05
N ARG A 363 5.37 12.35 27.29
CA ARG A 363 5.67 11.24 26.38
C ARG A 363 4.43 10.57 25.81
N LYS A 364 3.45 10.27 26.67
CA LYS A 364 2.22 9.54 26.31
C LYS A 364 1.40 10.33 25.29
N SER A 365 1.11 11.59 25.60
CA SER A 365 0.35 12.47 24.72
C SER A 365 1.12 12.76 23.43
N LEU A 366 2.44 12.95 23.49
CA LEU A 366 3.29 13.21 22.34
C LEU A 366 3.20 12.08 21.30
N VAL A 367 3.44 10.83 21.71
CA VAL A 367 3.40 9.69 20.80
C VAL A 367 1.97 9.44 20.30
N THR A 368 0.96 9.49 21.18
CA THR A 368 -0.44 9.29 20.79
C THR A 368 -0.88 10.32 19.75
N THR A 369 -0.53 11.59 19.95
CA THR A 369 -0.88 12.66 19.00
C THR A 369 -0.10 12.52 17.68
N THR A 370 1.18 12.12 17.73
CA THR A 370 1.97 11.85 16.53
C THR A 370 1.34 10.71 15.71
N VAL A 371 0.96 9.61 16.36
CA VAL A 371 0.29 8.47 15.71
C VAL A 371 -1.05 8.90 15.13
N GLY A 372 -1.87 9.62 15.90
CA GLY A 372 -3.15 10.15 15.41
C GLY A 372 -3.00 11.11 14.23
N THR A 373 -1.94 11.93 14.23
CA THR A 373 -1.63 12.82 13.10
C THR A 373 -1.21 12.03 11.85
N GLY A 374 -0.43 10.97 11.98
CA GLY A 374 -0.06 10.11 10.87
C GLY A 374 -1.27 9.43 10.21
N LEU A 375 -2.20 8.90 11.02
CA LEU A 375 -3.46 8.38 10.51
C LEU A 375 -4.28 9.45 9.79
N PHE A 376 -4.44 10.63 10.42
CA PHE A 376 -5.18 11.73 9.83
C PHE A 376 -4.53 12.21 8.53
N ALA A 377 -3.20 12.33 8.48
CA ALA A 377 -2.47 12.74 7.30
C ALA A 377 -2.70 11.76 6.13
N ASN A 378 -2.69 10.44 6.38
CA ASN A 378 -3.01 9.44 5.36
C ASN A 378 -4.41 9.63 4.74
N MET A 379 -5.40 9.97 5.57
CA MET A 379 -6.76 10.24 5.09
C MET A 379 -6.87 11.58 4.36
N ALA A 380 -6.17 12.60 4.84
CA ALA A 380 -6.28 13.96 4.34
C ALA A 380 -5.43 14.21 3.08
N THR A 381 -4.24 13.62 2.99
CA THR A 381 -3.36 13.78 1.83
C THR A 381 -3.60 12.75 0.74
N GLY A 382 -4.13 11.57 1.11
CA GLY A 382 -4.26 10.44 0.21
C GLY A 382 -2.91 9.84 -0.23
N ASP A 383 -1.81 10.21 0.42
CA ASP A 383 -0.47 9.79 0.05
C ASP A 383 0.40 9.44 1.25
N GLN A 384 1.12 8.33 1.15
CA GLN A 384 1.96 7.80 2.22
C GLN A 384 3.20 8.68 2.48
N TYR A 385 3.90 9.09 1.44
CA TYR A 385 5.14 9.87 1.56
C TYR A 385 4.88 11.25 2.16
N LEU A 386 3.83 11.93 1.67
CA LEU A 386 3.41 13.21 2.24
C LEU A 386 3.01 13.06 3.71
N SER A 387 2.33 12.00 4.07
CA SER A 387 1.92 11.75 5.46
C SER A 387 3.13 11.56 6.39
N ILE A 388 4.17 10.84 5.93
CA ILE A 388 5.43 10.68 6.66
C ILE A 388 6.11 12.04 6.87
N VAL A 389 6.30 12.80 5.78
CA VAL A 389 6.98 14.10 5.81
C VAL A 389 6.24 15.12 6.68
N LEU A 390 4.92 15.23 6.51
CA LEU A 390 4.10 16.15 7.29
C LEU A 390 4.13 15.81 8.77
N THR A 391 3.86 14.56 9.12
CA THR A 391 3.85 14.12 10.52
C THR A 391 5.20 14.35 11.16
N GLY A 392 6.28 13.94 10.52
CA GLY A 392 7.61 14.11 11.05
C GLY A 392 8.00 15.58 11.25
N ASN A 393 7.77 16.43 10.24
CA ASN A 393 8.14 17.85 10.31
C ASN A 393 7.33 18.64 11.35
N ILE A 394 6.06 18.31 11.56
CA ILE A 394 5.21 18.96 12.58
C ILE A 394 5.75 18.71 13.98
N TYR A 395 6.16 17.48 14.27
CA TYR A 395 6.54 17.09 15.63
C TYR A 395 8.05 17.16 15.90
N LYS A 396 8.89 17.30 14.88
CA LYS A 396 10.36 17.26 15.00
C LYS A 396 10.91 18.21 16.10
N GLN A 397 10.50 19.48 16.05
CA GLN A 397 10.95 20.44 17.04
C GLN A 397 10.40 20.12 18.43
N LEU A 398 9.14 19.71 18.53
CA LEU A 398 8.50 19.38 19.81
C LEU A 398 9.16 18.17 20.51
N TYR A 399 9.57 17.13 19.74
CA TYR A 399 10.34 16.02 20.32
C TYR A 399 11.69 16.49 20.86
N LYS A 400 12.38 17.41 20.15
CA LYS A 400 13.63 18.02 20.61
C LYS A 400 13.42 18.83 21.88
N ASP A 401 12.43 19.72 21.91
CA ASP A 401 12.13 20.60 23.05
C ASP A 401 11.74 19.81 24.31
N MET A 402 11.12 18.64 24.14
CA MET A 402 10.77 17.74 25.22
C MET A 402 11.91 16.78 25.62
N GLY A 403 13.09 16.89 25.01
CA GLY A 403 14.28 16.11 25.31
C GLY A 403 14.24 14.66 24.84
N PHE A 404 13.42 14.32 23.82
CA PHE A 404 13.40 12.98 23.23
C PHE A 404 14.31 12.87 22.01
N GLU A 405 14.91 11.68 21.83
CA GLU A 405 15.69 11.39 20.62
C GLU A 405 14.78 11.28 19.39
N GLY A 406 15.31 11.67 18.21
CA GLY A 406 14.61 11.63 16.94
C GLY A 406 14.13 10.23 16.52
N ARG A 407 14.76 9.14 17.02
CA ARG A 407 14.31 7.77 16.77
C ARG A 407 12.90 7.47 17.33
N LEU A 408 12.49 8.16 18.40
CA LEU A 408 11.12 8.02 18.89
C LEU A 408 10.10 8.64 17.93
N LEU A 409 10.43 9.79 17.33
CA LEU A 409 9.63 10.43 16.30
C LEU A 409 9.57 9.55 15.04
N SER A 410 10.72 9.15 14.49
CA SER A 410 10.78 8.37 13.25
C SER A 410 10.03 7.04 13.38
N ARG A 411 10.14 6.35 14.54
CA ARG A 411 9.36 5.14 14.82
C ARG A 411 7.86 5.43 14.87
N SER A 412 7.43 6.46 15.60
CA SER A 412 6.00 6.80 15.74
C SER A 412 5.37 7.19 14.39
N THR A 413 6.16 7.84 13.52
CA THR A 413 5.75 8.19 12.15
C THR A 413 5.60 6.92 11.30
N GLU A 414 6.57 6.00 11.34
CA GLU A 414 6.50 4.72 10.62
C GLU A 414 5.35 3.84 11.13
N ASP A 415 5.19 3.74 12.45
CA ASP A 415 4.11 2.96 13.06
C ASP A 415 2.70 3.48 12.73
N SER A 416 2.59 4.70 12.23
CA SER A 416 1.32 5.32 11.84
C SER A 416 1.25 5.62 10.35
N ALA A 417 1.97 6.63 9.87
CA ALA A 417 1.85 7.12 8.49
C ALA A 417 2.17 6.04 7.44
N THR A 418 3.21 5.22 7.67
CA THR A 418 3.57 4.17 6.72
C THR A 418 2.58 3.02 6.75
N VAL A 419 2.38 2.40 7.91
CA VAL A 419 1.64 1.13 7.96
C VAL A 419 0.14 1.29 7.79
N THR A 420 -0.44 2.44 8.14
CA THR A 420 -1.90 2.64 8.02
C THR A 420 -2.35 3.18 6.67
N SER A 421 -1.43 3.59 5.81
CA SER A 421 -1.75 4.10 4.46
C SER A 421 -2.59 3.15 3.63
N VAL A 422 -2.32 1.84 3.73
CA VAL A 422 -3.06 0.78 3.02
C VAL A 422 -4.49 0.58 3.52
N LEU A 423 -4.82 1.09 4.71
CA LEU A 423 -6.15 0.96 5.30
C LEU A 423 -7.12 2.05 4.81
N VAL A 424 -6.62 3.07 4.11
CA VAL A 424 -7.43 4.18 3.61
C VAL A 424 -7.78 3.94 2.14
N PRO A 425 -9.08 3.80 1.78
CA PRO A 425 -9.49 3.42 0.44
C PRO A 425 -9.05 4.37 -0.68
N TRP A 426 -8.87 5.65 -0.38
CA TRP A 426 -8.44 6.68 -1.34
C TRP A 426 -6.97 7.08 -1.19
N ASN A 427 -6.20 6.40 -0.34
CA ASN A 427 -4.76 6.57 -0.26
C ASN A 427 -4.07 5.79 -1.37
N THR A 428 -2.96 6.30 -1.89
CA THR A 428 -2.15 5.65 -2.95
C THR A 428 -1.88 4.18 -2.65
N CYS A 429 -1.58 3.84 -1.39
CA CYS A 429 -1.33 2.47 -0.96
C CYS A 429 -2.59 1.61 -0.96
N GLY A 430 -3.68 2.09 -0.36
CA GLY A 430 -4.95 1.35 -0.30
C GLY A 430 -5.48 1.03 -1.69
N MET A 431 -5.44 2.02 -2.58
CA MET A 431 -5.84 1.86 -3.98
C MET A 431 -4.98 0.85 -4.73
N THR A 432 -3.65 0.96 -4.59
CA THR A 432 -2.72 0.05 -5.28
C THR A 432 -2.94 -1.40 -4.84
N GLN A 433 -3.00 -1.65 -3.54
CA GLN A 433 -3.18 -3.01 -3.03
C GLN A 433 -4.54 -3.59 -3.40
N SER A 434 -5.61 -2.79 -3.31
CA SER A 434 -6.95 -3.19 -3.72
C SER A 434 -6.99 -3.57 -5.21
N MET A 435 -6.37 -2.76 -6.07
CA MET A 435 -6.35 -3.01 -7.51
C MET A 435 -5.53 -4.25 -7.88
N VAL A 436 -4.37 -4.43 -7.26
CA VAL A 436 -3.45 -5.55 -7.54
C VAL A 436 -4.05 -6.87 -7.10
N LEU A 437 -4.58 -6.92 -5.86
CA LEU A 437 -5.17 -8.12 -5.29
C LEU A 437 -6.61 -8.36 -5.75
N LYS A 438 -7.23 -7.38 -6.40
CA LYS A 438 -8.66 -7.38 -6.78
C LYS A 438 -9.59 -7.55 -5.58
N VAL A 439 -9.19 -7.03 -4.43
CA VAL A 439 -9.96 -7.08 -3.18
C VAL A 439 -10.18 -5.66 -2.69
N PRO A 440 -11.42 -5.20 -2.53
CA PRO A 440 -11.72 -3.86 -2.03
C PRO A 440 -11.05 -3.58 -0.68
N THR A 441 -10.57 -2.34 -0.48
CA THR A 441 -9.87 -1.96 0.77
C THR A 441 -10.69 -2.28 2.01
N LEU A 442 -12.00 -2.03 2.00
CA LEU A 442 -12.86 -2.28 3.14
C LEU A 442 -13.05 -3.78 3.44
N GLU A 443 -12.84 -4.66 2.45
CA GLU A 443 -12.93 -6.10 2.62
C GLU A 443 -11.69 -6.68 3.29
N TYR A 444 -10.50 -6.20 2.94
CA TYR A 444 -9.26 -6.69 3.57
C TYR A 444 -8.88 -5.94 4.86
N LEU A 445 -9.37 -4.72 5.04
CA LEU A 445 -9.02 -3.85 6.18
C LEU A 445 -9.13 -4.55 7.55
N PRO A 446 -10.22 -5.28 7.87
CA PRO A 446 -10.35 -5.93 9.18
C PRO A 446 -9.30 -7.00 9.43
N TYR A 447 -8.67 -7.52 8.40
CA TYR A 447 -7.70 -8.62 8.44
C TYR A 447 -6.25 -8.18 8.29
N CYS A 448 -5.98 -6.88 8.12
CA CYS A 448 -4.62 -6.33 8.08
C CYS A 448 -4.05 -6.18 9.50
N PHE A 449 -3.90 -7.29 10.22
CA PHE A 449 -3.59 -7.27 11.65
C PHE A 449 -2.30 -6.55 11.98
N PHE A 450 -1.23 -6.74 11.20
CA PHE A 450 0.01 -6.02 11.42
C PHE A 450 -0.20 -4.50 11.33
N ASN A 451 -0.93 -4.05 10.32
CA ASN A 451 -1.18 -2.63 10.06
C ASN A 451 -2.10 -1.98 11.11
N LEU A 452 -3.04 -2.76 11.68
CA LEU A 452 -3.91 -2.31 12.75
C LEU A 452 -3.21 -2.31 14.13
N ILE A 453 -2.39 -3.33 14.41
CA ILE A 453 -1.72 -3.50 15.71
C ILE A 453 -0.53 -2.56 15.86
N SER A 454 0.22 -2.27 14.79
CA SER A 454 1.45 -1.47 14.85
C SER A 454 1.27 -0.07 15.48
N PRO A 455 0.28 0.76 15.08
CA PRO A 455 0.05 2.05 15.73
C PRO A 455 -0.38 1.91 17.20
N LEU A 456 -1.19 0.90 17.52
CA LEU A 456 -1.60 0.62 18.90
C LEU A 456 -0.40 0.18 19.76
N MET A 457 0.50 -0.62 19.21
CA MET A 457 1.74 -1.04 19.87
C MET A 457 2.65 0.16 20.16
N SER A 458 2.77 1.10 19.22
CA SER A 458 3.54 2.33 19.42
C SER A 458 3.03 3.14 20.60
N ILE A 459 1.69 3.31 20.69
CA ILE A 459 1.02 3.98 21.80
C ILE A 459 1.26 3.20 23.10
N THR A 460 1.03 1.89 23.10
CA THR A 460 1.19 1.02 24.27
C THR A 460 2.60 1.13 24.85
N ILE A 461 3.63 1.03 24.02
CA ILE A 461 5.03 1.15 24.45
C ILE A 461 5.34 2.54 24.99
N ALA A 462 4.72 3.61 24.42
CA ALA A 462 4.86 4.94 24.98
C ALA A 462 4.20 5.06 26.37
N PHE A 463 3.08 4.37 26.61
CA PHE A 463 2.44 4.36 27.92
C PHE A 463 3.25 3.59 28.97
N ILE A 464 3.79 2.43 28.61
CA ILE A 464 4.67 1.61 29.48
C ILE A 464 6.01 2.33 29.74
N GLY A 465 6.55 3.02 28.73
CA GLY A 465 7.85 3.69 28.83
C GLY A 465 9.06 2.81 28.53
N TYR A 466 8.83 1.70 27.85
CA TYR A 466 9.88 0.76 27.53
C TYR A 466 10.82 1.32 26.45
N LYS A 467 12.13 1.33 26.77
CA LYS A 467 13.21 1.80 25.87
C LYS A 467 12.94 3.15 25.21
N ILE A 468 12.42 4.11 25.96
CA ILE A 468 12.27 5.49 25.48
C ILE A 468 13.50 6.28 25.90
N PHE A 469 14.28 6.69 24.92
CA PHE A 469 15.55 7.35 25.13
C PHE A 469 15.38 8.87 25.10
N ARG A 470 16.08 9.54 26.01
CA ARG A 470 16.19 10.99 26.05
C ARG A 470 17.52 11.41 25.44
N ARG A 471 17.56 12.60 24.87
CA ARG A 471 18.81 13.23 24.43
C ARG A 471 19.71 13.42 25.64
N THR A 472 20.96 13.03 25.51
CA THR A 472 22.02 13.36 26.45
C THR A 472 22.73 14.60 25.93
N ASP A 473 23.12 15.54 26.82
CA ASP A 473 23.75 16.82 26.46
C ASP A 473 25.05 16.72 25.64
N ASN A 474 25.55 15.51 25.42
CA ASN A 474 26.78 15.25 24.67
C ASN A 474 26.59 15.13 23.13
N GLU A 475 25.36 15.17 22.59
CA GLU A 475 25.13 15.08 21.14
C GLU A 475 25.18 16.47 20.43
N GLU A 476 25.36 17.58 21.15
CA GLU A 476 25.45 18.93 20.56
C GLU A 476 26.82 19.26 19.93
N THR A 477 27.85 18.45 20.16
CA THR A 477 29.24 18.78 19.75
C THR A 477 29.71 18.09 18.46
N ASP A 478 28.90 17.23 17.81
CA ASP A 478 29.35 16.47 16.63
C ASP A 478 28.86 17.04 15.28
N HIS A 479 28.32 18.26 15.27
CA HIS A 479 27.88 18.97 14.06
C HIS A 479 28.43 20.40 13.97
N SER A 480 29.64 20.65 14.49
CA SER A 480 30.37 21.90 14.24
C SER A 480 31.48 21.72 13.23
#